data_3dc5da4ac38ffa29698a501f4018398e
#
_entry.id   3dc5da4ac38ffa29698a501f4018398e
#
_cell.length_a   1.000
_cell.length_b   1.000
_cell.length_c   1.000
_cell.angle_alpha   90.00
_cell.angle_beta   90.00
_cell.angle_gamma   90.00
#
_symmetry.space_group_name_H-M   'P 1'
#
loop_
_entity.id
_entity.type
_entity.pdbx_description
1 polymer ?
#
loop_
_entity_poly.entity_id
_entity_poly.type
_entity_poly.pdbx_seq_one_letter_code
_entity_poly.pdbx_strand_id
1 'polypeptide(L)'
;MLLKKISTLFFLILIFIVRAQDEFITIWKPASTTLPAVNVDAPYQASPQQIWFPGIGDNYDIYWEEIGYPQHNGSLTNVTSTKQVLIDFGISLSDGNDAKYRVKVSNGNGEFKQIKFGSPQMMTLPEQLFPIWQINGSTDKLLEIEQWGNISWTTMNSAFSLCRLMILTATDSPDLNNVDDASFMFYGTTSFMGASSMQNWETSKIKNFSFMFSLLFDVSPVTLTDQFNPPYLDSWNMSSATNLSYMFGNRTVFNQTLNSWDVSKVTDMSWMFGQCLSFNQRLDNWDTSSLEDMHFMFHVIPVFNQHLNWNTSKVTNMAHVFHGCTAFNQPLENWDMTKVTRIDQILNGASSYNQPLGNWNLASVTNANAALNLAALNCENYSKTLLGWADNPDTANNVALGPVTGFKYASNVVDKRDILINKGWIMTGDTVGNCLLSSSDLKLNKKLSLYPNPAVDDIHIEGLKDMKSYKIYDAGGRLVKEGNPNNDMINVSSLPKGNYILQLILKEKTISSKFIKK
;
A
#
# COMPACT_ATOMS: atom_id res chain seq x y z
N MET A 1 -6.89 41.13 49.08
CA MET A 1 -8.18 40.76 48.51
C MET A 1 -8.16 40.66 46.97
N LEU A 2 -7.42 41.56 46.30
CA LEU A 2 -7.31 41.55 44.82
C LEU A 2 -6.51 40.35 44.27
N LEU A 3 -5.42 39.93 44.90
CA LEU A 3 -4.62 38.78 44.51
C LEU A 3 -5.37 37.42 44.61
N LYS A 4 -6.27 37.25 45.59
CA LYS A 4 -7.12 36.04 45.68
C LYS A 4 -8.18 35.97 44.57
N LYS A 5 -8.69 37.11 44.14
CA LYS A 5 -9.68 37.15 43.03
C LYS A 5 -9.02 36.86 41.66
N ILE A 6 -7.77 37.30 41.46
CA ILE A 6 -7.00 37.03 40.25
C ILE A 6 -6.60 35.55 40.18
N SER A 7 -6.20 34.95 41.31
CA SER A 7 -5.88 33.51 41.40
C SER A 7 -7.10 32.64 41.13
N THR A 8 -8.28 33.00 41.63
CA THR A 8 -9.52 32.25 41.41
C THR A 8 -10.01 32.38 39.96
N LEU A 9 -9.82 33.57 39.35
CA LEU A 9 -10.17 33.78 37.93
C LEU A 9 -9.20 33.03 37.00
N PHE A 10 -7.91 32.98 37.32
CA PHE A 10 -6.90 32.20 36.55
C PHE A 10 -7.14 30.70 36.67
N PHE A 11 -7.56 30.22 37.86
CA PHE A 11 -7.91 28.81 38.07
C PHE A 11 -9.21 28.42 37.37
N LEU A 12 -10.21 29.32 37.32
CA LEU A 12 -11.44 29.12 36.55
C LEU A 12 -11.16 29.12 35.04
N ILE A 13 -10.29 29.98 34.53
CA ILE A 13 -9.90 30.00 33.11
C ILE A 13 -9.09 28.74 32.77
N LEU A 14 -8.19 28.26 33.62
CA LEU A 14 -7.48 27.00 33.44
C LEU A 14 -8.43 25.77 33.42
N ILE A 15 -9.44 25.75 34.30
CA ILE A 15 -10.42 24.67 34.33
C ILE A 15 -11.29 24.69 33.07
N PHE A 16 -11.63 25.86 32.53
CA PHE A 16 -12.33 25.95 31.27
C PHE A 16 -11.47 25.55 30.06
N ILE A 17 -10.19 25.85 30.06
CA ILE A 17 -9.24 25.43 28.98
C ILE A 17 -9.01 23.92 29.04
N VAL A 18 -8.89 23.33 30.24
CA VAL A 18 -8.70 21.87 30.39
C VAL A 18 -9.95 21.09 29.99
N ARG A 19 -11.16 21.60 30.19
CA ARG A 19 -12.40 20.92 29.72
C ARG A 19 -12.62 21.02 28.22
N ALA A 20 -12.10 22.05 27.56
CA ALA A 20 -12.27 22.23 26.11
C ALA A 20 -11.44 21.26 25.25
N GLN A 21 -10.52 20.46 25.85
CA GLN A 21 -9.70 19.48 25.13
C GLN A 21 -10.20 18.04 25.23
N ASP A 22 -11.24 17.79 26.02
CA ASP A 22 -11.69 16.42 26.32
C ASP A 22 -12.71 15.89 25.30
N GLU A 23 -13.32 16.75 24.51
CA GLU A 23 -14.44 16.42 23.64
C GLU A 23 -13.98 16.09 22.21
N PHE A 24 -14.63 15.10 21.58
CA PHE A 24 -14.57 14.92 20.15
C PHE A 24 -15.51 15.93 19.48
N ILE A 25 -14.96 16.78 18.58
CA ILE A 25 -15.71 17.91 18.00
C ILE A 25 -15.77 17.82 16.49
N THR A 26 -16.96 17.89 15.96
CA THR A 26 -17.26 17.83 14.53
C THR A 26 -18.21 18.94 14.09
N ILE A 27 -18.09 19.38 12.83
CA ILE A 27 -18.94 20.41 12.22
C ILE A 27 -19.86 19.76 11.19
N TRP A 28 -21.12 20.12 11.27
CA TRP A 28 -22.17 19.55 10.42
C TRP A 28 -22.99 20.65 9.71
N LYS A 29 -23.43 20.34 8.49
CA LYS A 29 -24.37 21.16 7.72
C LYS A 29 -25.59 20.28 7.37
N PRO A 30 -26.69 20.31 8.17
CA PRO A 30 -27.83 19.42 8.01
C PRO A 30 -28.56 19.55 6.68
N ALA A 31 -28.54 20.74 6.07
CA ALA A 31 -29.14 21.01 4.76
C ALA A 31 -28.29 20.51 3.56
N SER A 32 -27.08 20.00 3.79
CA SER A 32 -26.30 19.41 2.70
C SER A 32 -26.98 18.16 2.13
N THR A 33 -27.10 18.13 0.79
CA THR A 33 -27.63 17.00 0.04
C THR A 33 -26.75 16.79 -1.18
N THR A 34 -25.68 16.04 -1.03
CA THR A 34 -24.67 15.99 -2.09
C THR A 34 -24.74 14.80 -3.00
N LEU A 35 -25.39 13.69 -2.65
CA LEU A 35 -25.55 12.53 -3.57
C LEU A 35 -26.58 11.52 -3.01
N PRO A 36 -27.33 10.83 -3.87
CA PRO A 36 -28.07 9.65 -3.45
C PRO A 36 -27.08 8.60 -2.99
N ALA A 37 -27.18 8.17 -1.74
CA ALA A 37 -26.42 7.03 -1.29
C ALA A 37 -26.94 5.77 -1.98
N VAL A 38 -26.04 5.04 -2.57
CA VAL A 38 -26.34 3.74 -3.14
C VAL A 38 -26.40 2.75 -1.97
N ASN A 39 -27.57 2.10 -1.79
CA ASN A 39 -27.84 1.10 -0.75
C ASN A 39 -27.78 1.59 0.69
N VAL A 40 -28.86 2.17 1.15
CA VAL A 40 -28.97 2.72 2.49
C VAL A 40 -29.86 1.86 3.37
N ASP A 41 -29.25 1.32 4.40
CA ASP A 41 -29.92 0.50 5.42
C ASP A 41 -30.30 1.36 6.64
N ALA A 42 -30.92 2.50 6.42
CA ALA A 42 -31.25 3.39 7.52
C ALA A 42 -32.57 4.13 7.29
N PRO A 43 -33.19 4.70 8.32
CA PRO A 43 -34.14 5.76 8.16
C PRO A 43 -33.37 6.98 7.60
N TYR A 44 -33.20 7.02 6.29
CA TYR A 44 -32.19 7.83 5.61
C TYR A 44 -32.57 9.27 5.36
N GLN A 45 -33.81 9.64 5.58
CA GLN A 45 -34.25 11.00 5.38
C GLN A 45 -34.24 11.74 6.72
N ALA A 46 -33.07 12.15 7.16
CA ALA A 46 -33.04 13.26 8.10
C ALA A 46 -33.49 14.52 7.37
N SER A 47 -34.37 15.30 8.02
CA SER A 47 -34.78 16.60 7.52
C SER A 47 -33.57 17.54 7.34
N PRO A 48 -33.70 18.68 6.66
CA PRO A 48 -32.68 19.71 6.61
C PRO A 48 -32.24 20.28 7.98
N GLN A 49 -32.91 19.88 9.04
CA GLN A 49 -32.63 20.29 10.42
C GLN A 49 -32.06 19.16 11.27
N GLN A 50 -31.85 17.98 10.68
CA GLN A 50 -31.44 16.76 11.40
C GLN A 50 -30.23 16.10 10.82
N ILE A 51 -29.51 15.38 11.66
CA ILE A 51 -28.46 14.43 11.25
C ILE A 51 -28.67 13.09 11.94
N TRP A 52 -28.26 12.02 11.28
CA TRP A 52 -27.96 10.75 11.93
C TRP A 52 -26.48 10.77 12.31
N PHE A 53 -26.20 10.92 13.60
CA PHE A 53 -24.85 10.86 14.15
C PHE A 53 -24.45 9.39 14.38
N PRO A 54 -23.40 8.86 13.73
CA PRO A 54 -23.08 7.42 13.75
C PRO A 54 -22.19 7.06 14.95
N GLY A 55 -22.52 7.56 16.12
CA GLY A 55 -21.79 7.33 17.36
C GLY A 55 -22.17 6.01 18.02
N ILE A 56 -21.18 5.28 18.53
CA ILE A 56 -21.33 4.02 19.25
C ILE A 56 -20.69 4.16 20.63
N GLY A 57 -21.41 3.79 21.65
CA GLY A 57 -20.96 3.88 23.04
C GLY A 57 -22.09 3.68 24.05
N ASP A 58 -21.75 3.77 25.32
CA ASP A 58 -22.65 3.57 26.45
C ASP A 58 -22.60 4.77 27.39
N ASN A 59 -23.76 5.37 27.70
CA ASN A 59 -23.92 6.50 28.63
C ASN A 59 -22.99 7.68 28.35
N TYR A 60 -22.74 7.98 27.08
CA TYR A 60 -21.98 9.16 26.66
C TYR A 60 -22.89 10.36 26.45
N ASP A 61 -22.32 11.56 26.36
CA ASP A 61 -23.08 12.79 26.19
C ASP A 61 -22.76 13.47 24.87
N ILE A 62 -23.80 14.05 24.25
CA ILE A 62 -23.72 14.86 23.03
C ILE A 62 -24.23 16.26 23.38
N TYR A 63 -23.44 17.29 23.06
CA TYR A 63 -23.85 18.68 23.08
C TYR A 63 -23.71 19.24 21.66
N TRP A 64 -24.60 20.13 21.26
CA TRP A 64 -24.49 20.84 20.00
C TRP A 64 -24.86 22.32 20.14
N GLU A 65 -24.29 23.15 19.26
CA GLU A 65 -24.56 24.57 19.16
C GLU A 65 -24.55 25.03 17.70
N GLU A 66 -25.41 25.96 17.31
CA GLU A 66 -25.36 26.59 15.99
C GLU A 66 -24.21 27.60 15.93
N ILE A 67 -23.35 27.47 14.91
CA ILE A 67 -22.17 28.33 14.74
C ILE A 67 -22.65 29.77 14.43
N GLY A 68 -22.17 30.72 15.24
CA GLY A 68 -22.57 32.13 15.18
C GLY A 68 -23.81 32.47 16.07
N TYR A 69 -24.49 31.45 16.57
CA TYR A 69 -25.72 31.62 17.40
C TYR A 69 -25.66 30.66 18.61
N PRO A 70 -24.73 30.83 19.55
CA PRO A 70 -24.51 29.84 20.63
C PRO A 70 -25.71 29.72 21.61
N GLN A 71 -26.67 30.65 21.58
CA GLN A 71 -27.95 30.52 22.30
C GLN A 71 -28.89 29.46 21.69
N HIS A 72 -28.67 29.06 20.43
CA HIS A 72 -29.34 27.94 19.78
C HIS A 72 -28.49 26.70 19.97
N ASN A 73 -28.79 25.93 21.00
CA ASN A 73 -28.04 24.74 21.39
C ASN A 73 -28.95 23.68 22.00
N GLY A 74 -28.44 22.49 22.17
CA GLY A 74 -29.12 21.40 22.84
C GLY A 74 -28.15 20.29 23.26
N SER A 75 -28.70 19.32 23.99
CA SER A 75 -27.90 18.18 24.46
C SER A 75 -28.71 16.91 24.55
N LEU A 76 -28.02 15.78 24.39
CA LEU A 76 -28.50 14.44 24.68
C LEU A 76 -27.54 13.85 25.71
N THR A 77 -28.07 13.44 26.86
CA THR A 77 -27.25 12.90 27.96
C THR A 77 -27.51 11.41 28.16
N ASN A 78 -26.48 10.67 28.65
CA ASN A 78 -26.57 9.23 28.88
C ASN A 78 -27.01 8.45 27.62
N VAL A 79 -26.47 8.82 26.48
CA VAL A 79 -26.76 8.17 25.19
C VAL A 79 -26.12 6.79 25.17
N THR A 80 -26.91 5.78 24.85
CA THR A 80 -26.40 4.43 24.53
C THR A 80 -26.81 4.07 23.13
N SER A 81 -25.84 3.79 22.28
CA SER A 81 -26.05 3.52 20.88
C SER A 81 -25.09 2.46 20.35
N THR A 82 -25.62 1.55 19.53
CA THR A 82 -24.86 0.52 18.83
C THR A 82 -24.68 0.81 17.34
N LYS A 83 -25.31 1.88 16.83
CA LYS A 83 -25.29 2.20 15.39
C LYS A 83 -25.26 3.70 15.12
N GLN A 84 -26.29 4.42 15.53
CA GLN A 84 -26.45 5.85 15.25
C GLN A 84 -27.51 6.50 16.14
N VAL A 85 -27.47 7.84 16.25
CA VAL A 85 -28.38 8.66 17.06
C VAL A 85 -28.94 9.77 16.19
N LEU A 86 -30.27 10.01 16.24
CA LEU A 86 -30.86 11.17 15.58
C LEU A 86 -30.62 12.42 16.43
N ILE A 87 -29.99 13.43 15.84
CA ILE A 87 -29.88 14.76 16.41
C ILE A 87 -30.78 15.69 15.62
N ASP A 88 -31.76 16.28 16.30
CA ASP A 88 -32.66 17.32 15.76
C ASP A 88 -32.21 18.68 16.30
N PHE A 89 -31.77 19.53 15.39
CA PHE A 89 -31.29 20.88 15.73
C PHE A 89 -32.46 21.90 15.83
N GLY A 90 -33.65 21.54 15.37
CA GLY A 90 -34.78 22.47 15.28
C GLY A 90 -34.60 23.53 14.20
N ILE A 91 -35.34 24.64 14.35
CA ILE A 91 -35.29 25.74 13.40
C ILE A 91 -34.05 26.59 13.64
N SER A 92 -33.19 26.70 12.64
CA SER A 92 -31.97 27.53 12.69
C SER A 92 -32.27 29.02 12.90
N LEU A 93 -31.35 29.71 13.56
CA LEU A 93 -31.41 31.17 13.68
C LEU A 93 -30.70 31.87 12.52
N SER A 94 -29.82 31.17 11.82
CA SER A 94 -29.21 31.59 10.55
C SER A 94 -30.11 31.22 9.35
N ASP A 95 -29.65 31.49 8.12
CA ASP A 95 -30.29 30.94 6.92
C ASP A 95 -30.24 29.41 6.98
N GLY A 96 -31.39 28.77 7.00
CA GLY A 96 -31.54 27.32 7.17
C GLY A 96 -30.75 26.48 6.16
N ASN A 97 -30.47 26.99 4.96
CA ASN A 97 -29.64 26.33 3.95
C ASN A 97 -28.17 26.38 4.26
N ASP A 98 -27.71 27.36 5.05
CA ASP A 98 -26.31 27.58 5.40
C ASP A 98 -25.97 27.32 6.86
N ALA A 99 -26.98 26.98 7.68
CA ALA A 99 -26.79 26.65 9.09
C ALA A 99 -25.76 25.54 9.29
N LYS A 100 -24.80 25.80 10.17
CA LYS A 100 -23.78 24.83 10.57
C LYS A 100 -23.83 24.64 12.09
N TYR A 101 -23.59 23.43 12.49
CA TYR A 101 -23.63 23.05 13.91
C TYR A 101 -22.32 22.40 14.33
N ARG A 102 -21.81 22.84 15.48
CA ARG A 102 -20.72 22.18 16.18
C ARG A 102 -21.32 21.12 17.10
N VAL A 103 -20.96 19.86 16.88
CA VAL A 103 -21.37 18.73 17.70
C VAL A 103 -20.17 18.28 18.52
N LYS A 104 -20.32 18.25 19.84
CA LYS A 104 -19.32 17.90 20.82
C LYS A 104 -19.75 16.62 21.53
N VAL A 105 -18.87 15.64 21.60
CA VAL A 105 -19.14 14.35 22.23
C VAL A 105 -18.12 14.12 23.34
N SER A 106 -18.63 13.76 24.52
CA SER A 106 -17.80 13.39 25.66
C SER A 106 -18.22 12.04 26.22
N ASN A 107 -17.35 11.42 27.00
CA ASN A 107 -17.63 10.13 27.64
C ASN A 107 -18.82 10.17 28.63
N GLY A 108 -19.23 11.35 29.12
CA GLY A 108 -20.32 11.48 30.06
C GLY A 108 -20.12 10.63 31.31
N ASN A 109 -21.11 9.79 31.66
CA ASN A 109 -21.04 8.82 32.75
C ASN A 109 -20.58 7.41 32.28
N GLY A 110 -20.21 7.27 31.02
CA GLY A 110 -19.79 6.00 30.42
C GLY A 110 -18.65 6.16 29.44
N GLU A 111 -18.82 5.67 28.21
CA GLU A 111 -17.75 5.68 27.19
C GLU A 111 -18.33 5.93 25.79
N PHE A 112 -17.80 6.91 25.10
CA PHE A 112 -17.90 7.01 23.65
C PHE A 112 -16.75 6.25 23.03
N LYS A 113 -17.03 5.23 22.21
CA LYS A 113 -16.03 4.22 21.81
C LYS A 113 -15.65 4.26 20.33
N GLN A 114 -16.61 4.63 19.50
CA GLN A 114 -16.48 4.52 18.05
C GLN A 114 -17.40 5.49 17.33
N ILE A 115 -16.94 5.98 16.20
CA ILE A 115 -17.76 6.58 15.15
C ILE A 115 -17.68 5.66 13.92
N LYS A 116 -18.81 5.39 13.24
CA LYS A 116 -18.83 4.45 12.12
C LYS A 116 -19.91 4.80 11.10
N PHE A 117 -19.50 5.41 9.99
CA PHE A 117 -20.41 5.84 8.93
C PHE A 117 -20.89 4.73 8.00
N GLY A 118 -20.34 3.56 8.09
CA GLY A 118 -20.81 2.47 7.26
C GLY A 118 -20.13 1.14 7.52
N SER A 119 -20.56 0.13 6.78
CA SER A 119 -19.95 -1.20 6.79
C SER A 119 -19.81 -1.67 5.34
N PRO A 120 -18.58 -1.93 4.88
CA PRO A 120 -18.37 -2.49 3.56
C PRO A 120 -18.75 -3.97 3.54
N GLN A 121 -19.47 -4.40 2.49
CA GLN A 121 -19.58 -5.80 2.11
C GLN A 121 -18.73 -6.00 0.87
N MET A 122 -17.69 -6.81 0.96
CA MET A 122 -16.78 -7.02 -0.16
C MET A 122 -17.41 -7.95 -1.18
N MET A 123 -17.56 -7.47 -2.42
CA MET A 123 -17.85 -8.32 -3.58
C MET A 123 -16.56 -8.62 -4.32
N THR A 124 -16.34 -9.89 -4.63
CA THR A 124 -15.24 -10.33 -5.47
C THR A 124 -15.72 -10.39 -6.92
N LEU A 125 -15.26 -9.49 -7.76
CA LEU A 125 -15.27 -9.65 -9.21
C LEU A 125 -13.96 -10.35 -9.62
N PRO A 126 -13.85 -10.96 -10.81
CA PRO A 126 -12.75 -11.88 -11.13
C PRO A 126 -11.33 -11.37 -10.87
N GLU A 127 -11.12 -10.07 -10.70
CA GLU A 127 -9.79 -9.49 -10.48
C GLU A 127 -9.77 -8.26 -9.56
N GLN A 128 -10.91 -7.89 -8.97
CA GLN A 128 -11.01 -6.70 -8.11
C GLN A 128 -11.98 -6.94 -6.96
N LEU A 129 -11.66 -6.35 -5.80
CA LEU A 129 -12.56 -6.27 -4.66
C LEU A 129 -13.31 -4.94 -4.70
N PHE A 130 -14.64 -5.00 -4.70
CA PHE A 130 -15.49 -3.80 -4.62
C PHE A 130 -16.30 -3.80 -3.33
N PRO A 131 -16.17 -2.77 -2.50
CA PRO A 131 -17.05 -2.64 -1.35
C PRO A 131 -18.43 -2.15 -1.78
N ILE A 132 -19.47 -2.91 -1.46
CA ILE A 132 -20.84 -2.44 -1.41
C ILE A 132 -21.09 -1.94 0.01
N TRP A 133 -21.68 -0.76 0.14
CA TRP A 133 -21.80 -0.08 1.43
C TRP A 133 -23.19 -0.17 2.02
N GLN A 134 -23.25 -0.60 3.28
CA GLN A 134 -24.35 -0.25 4.17
C GLN A 134 -23.94 1.02 4.90
N ILE A 135 -24.63 2.13 4.64
CA ILE A 135 -24.32 3.43 5.21
C ILE A 135 -25.09 3.62 6.51
N ASN A 136 -24.39 4.05 7.55
CA ASN A 136 -24.95 4.57 8.78
C ASN A 136 -24.64 6.07 8.83
N GLY A 137 -25.45 6.84 9.53
CA GLY A 137 -25.19 8.25 9.70
C GLY A 137 -25.31 9.09 8.41
N SER A 138 -25.20 10.38 8.54
CA SER A 138 -25.35 11.35 7.46
C SER A 138 -24.01 11.73 6.87
N THR A 139 -23.43 10.88 6.00
CA THR A 139 -22.09 11.03 5.40
C THR A 139 -21.90 12.34 4.63
N ASP A 140 -22.97 12.82 3.99
CA ASP A 140 -22.99 14.03 3.17
C ASP A 140 -23.16 15.34 3.95
N LYS A 141 -23.36 15.24 5.27
CA LYS A 141 -23.60 16.38 6.16
C LYS A 141 -22.42 16.70 7.07
N LEU A 142 -21.45 15.80 7.22
CA LEU A 142 -20.23 16.05 7.97
C LEU A 142 -19.26 16.91 7.14
N LEU A 143 -18.86 18.04 7.69
CA LEU A 143 -17.94 18.97 7.03
C LEU A 143 -16.52 18.93 7.59
N GLU A 144 -16.37 18.69 8.91
CA GLU A 144 -15.08 18.90 9.55
C GLU A 144 -14.92 18.07 10.82
N ILE A 145 -13.71 17.56 11.03
CA ILE A 145 -13.22 17.10 12.32
C ILE A 145 -12.37 18.23 12.89
N GLU A 146 -12.91 18.94 13.89
CA GLU A 146 -12.28 20.10 14.52
C GLU A 146 -11.36 19.70 15.68
N GLN A 147 -11.67 18.60 16.39
CA GLN A 147 -10.92 18.10 17.54
C GLN A 147 -11.17 16.60 17.76
N TRP A 148 -10.13 15.86 18.13
CA TRP A 148 -10.23 14.45 18.52
C TRP A 148 -10.58 14.24 19.99
N GLY A 149 -10.12 15.13 20.89
CA GLY A 149 -10.33 15.05 22.32
C GLY A 149 -9.58 13.87 22.97
N ASN A 150 -10.07 13.48 24.16
CA ASN A 150 -9.50 12.36 24.92
C ASN A 150 -10.29 11.05 24.78
N ILE A 151 -11.00 10.87 23.68
CA ILE A 151 -11.75 9.65 23.43
C ILE A 151 -10.77 8.49 23.17
N SER A 152 -10.92 7.41 23.93
CA SER A 152 -10.14 6.18 23.73
C SER A 152 -10.85 5.31 22.69
N TRP A 153 -10.41 5.43 21.44
CA TRP A 153 -11.04 4.73 20.32
C TRP A 153 -10.75 3.23 20.38
N THR A 154 -11.77 2.40 20.18
CA THR A 154 -11.63 0.94 20.14
C THR A 154 -11.32 0.41 18.75
N THR A 155 -11.74 1.12 17.71
CA THR A 155 -11.45 0.85 16.31
C THR A 155 -11.71 2.11 15.48
N MET A 156 -11.03 2.23 14.34
CA MET A 156 -11.29 3.25 13.33
C MET A 156 -11.84 2.65 12.03
N ASN A 157 -12.23 1.38 12.05
CA ASN A 157 -12.82 0.75 10.89
C ASN A 157 -14.04 1.53 10.39
N SER A 158 -13.96 2.01 9.15
CA SER A 158 -15.01 2.77 8.47
C SER A 158 -15.46 4.05 9.19
N ALA A 159 -14.58 4.65 10.02
CA ALA A 159 -14.95 5.75 10.91
C ALA A 159 -15.56 6.94 10.16
N PHE A 160 -14.99 7.34 9.02
CA PHE A 160 -15.44 8.49 8.21
C PHE A 160 -15.64 8.10 6.73
N SER A 161 -15.91 6.85 6.47
CA SER A 161 -16.14 6.37 5.11
C SER A 161 -17.22 7.17 4.40
N LEU A 162 -16.97 7.55 3.15
CA LEU A 162 -17.88 8.25 2.26
C LEU A 162 -18.27 9.69 2.72
N CYS A 163 -17.60 10.23 3.74
CA CYS A 163 -17.78 11.63 4.15
C CYS A 163 -17.08 12.56 3.15
N ARG A 164 -17.65 12.73 1.98
CA ARG A 164 -17.01 13.37 0.81
C ARG A 164 -16.61 14.82 1.03
N LEU A 165 -17.37 15.55 1.84
CA LEU A 165 -17.14 16.97 2.12
C LEU A 165 -16.22 17.23 3.31
N MET A 166 -15.89 16.17 4.06
CA MET A 166 -15.17 16.28 5.31
C MET A 166 -13.71 16.69 5.08
N ILE A 167 -13.25 17.65 5.91
CA ILE A 167 -11.86 18.03 6.09
C ILE A 167 -11.41 17.75 7.52
N LEU A 168 -10.11 17.67 7.75
CA LEU A 168 -9.49 17.53 9.07
C LEU A 168 -8.73 18.80 9.42
N THR A 169 -9.18 19.51 10.46
CA THR A 169 -8.51 20.72 10.97
C THR A 169 -8.02 20.55 12.40
N ALA A 170 -8.35 19.41 13.03
CA ALA A 170 -7.89 19.07 14.36
C ALA A 170 -6.37 19.21 14.50
N THR A 171 -5.93 19.90 15.53
CA THR A 171 -4.51 20.10 15.87
C THR A 171 -3.98 19.09 16.87
N ASP A 172 -4.88 18.39 17.55
CA ASP A 172 -4.62 17.25 18.42
C ASP A 172 -4.61 15.93 17.64
N SER A 173 -4.31 14.83 18.31
CA SER A 173 -4.26 13.50 17.73
C SER A 173 -5.28 12.57 18.39
N PRO A 174 -5.89 11.62 17.65
CA PRO A 174 -6.75 10.61 18.26
C PRO A 174 -5.94 9.68 19.16
N ASP A 175 -6.53 9.21 20.27
CA ASP A 175 -5.97 8.11 21.05
C ASP A 175 -6.20 6.78 20.32
N LEU A 176 -5.18 6.29 19.64
CA LEU A 176 -5.20 5.05 18.86
C LEU A 176 -4.58 3.85 19.59
N ASN A 177 -4.30 3.97 20.90
CA ASN A 177 -3.60 2.91 21.66
C ASN A 177 -4.35 1.57 21.69
N ASN A 178 -5.68 1.58 21.53
CA ASN A 178 -6.53 0.40 21.49
C ASN A 178 -7.03 0.05 20.08
N VAL A 179 -6.52 0.73 19.05
CA VAL A 179 -6.95 0.56 17.65
C VAL A 179 -5.99 -0.38 16.92
N ASP A 180 -6.47 -1.53 16.48
CA ASP A 180 -5.73 -2.43 15.60
C ASP A 180 -6.27 -2.46 14.16
N ASP A 181 -7.46 -1.89 13.93
CA ASP A 181 -8.10 -1.79 12.61
C ASP A 181 -8.51 -0.35 12.26
N ALA A 182 -7.85 0.22 11.26
CA ALA A 182 -8.15 1.52 10.65
C ALA A 182 -8.59 1.38 9.18
N SER A 183 -9.00 0.17 8.78
CA SER A 183 -9.43 -0.08 7.41
C SER A 183 -10.63 0.79 7.05
N PHE A 184 -10.65 1.30 5.83
CA PHE A 184 -11.70 2.19 5.31
C PHE A 184 -11.92 3.49 6.12
N MET A 185 -11.02 3.88 7.03
CA MET A 185 -11.24 5.04 7.92
C MET A 185 -11.66 6.30 7.17
N PHE A 186 -11.00 6.61 6.06
CA PHE A 186 -11.28 7.77 5.20
C PHE A 186 -11.61 7.36 3.76
N TYR A 187 -12.16 6.17 3.57
CA TYR A 187 -12.51 5.69 2.23
C TYR A 187 -13.53 6.60 1.57
N GLY A 188 -13.29 6.98 0.31
CA GLY A 188 -14.21 7.79 -0.47
C GLY A 188 -14.34 9.26 -0.01
N THR A 189 -13.43 9.75 0.85
CA THR A 189 -13.40 11.14 1.30
C THR A 189 -12.67 11.99 0.26
N THR A 190 -13.40 12.67 -0.60
CA THR A 190 -12.84 13.40 -1.75
C THR A 190 -12.27 14.76 -1.40
N SER A 191 -12.80 15.45 -0.37
CA SER A 191 -12.28 16.73 0.11
C SER A 191 -11.14 16.60 1.14
N PHE A 192 -10.81 15.38 1.54
CA PHE A 192 -9.82 15.12 2.57
C PHE A 192 -8.39 15.28 2.01
N MET A 193 -7.67 16.28 2.49
CA MET A 193 -6.28 16.56 2.11
C MET A 193 -5.24 16.06 3.11
N GLY A 194 -5.69 15.57 4.28
CA GLY A 194 -4.86 15.33 5.45
C GLY A 194 -4.64 16.60 6.26
N ALA A 195 -3.98 16.47 7.41
CA ALA A 195 -3.62 17.58 8.30
C ALA A 195 -2.24 17.36 8.90
N SER A 196 -1.58 18.46 9.31
CA SER A 196 -0.24 18.38 9.93
C SER A 196 -0.24 17.61 11.25
N SER A 197 -1.35 17.58 11.99
CA SER A 197 -1.50 16.79 13.22
C SER A 197 -1.32 15.28 12.99
N MET A 198 -1.55 14.78 11.75
CA MET A 198 -1.37 13.36 11.42
C MET A 198 0.07 12.86 11.61
N GLN A 199 1.08 13.74 11.59
CA GLN A 199 2.46 13.37 11.89
C GLN A 199 2.66 12.81 13.31
N ASN A 200 1.76 13.16 14.23
CA ASN A 200 1.83 12.79 15.65
C ASN A 200 0.92 11.60 16.00
N TRP A 201 0.27 10.99 15.02
CA TRP A 201 -0.61 9.86 15.27
C TRP A 201 0.19 8.62 15.69
N GLU A 202 -0.21 8.02 16.83
CA GLU A 202 0.41 6.80 17.32
C GLU A 202 -0.17 5.58 16.59
N THR A 203 0.49 5.14 15.54
CA THR A 203 0.00 4.08 14.65
C THR A 203 0.56 2.70 14.95
N SER A 204 1.45 2.57 15.94
CA SER A 204 2.24 1.35 16.22
C SER A 204 1.41 0.11 16.56
N LYS A 205 0.13 0.27 16.93
CA LYS A 205 -0.78 -0.84 17.24
C LYS A 205 -1.62 -1.29 16.06
N ILE A 206 -1.74 -0.46 15.03
CA ILE A 206 -2.63 -0.72 13.91
C ILE A 206 -2.01 -1.80 13.02
N LYS A 207 -2.79 -2.83 12.72
CA LYS A 207 -2.43 -3.95 11.86
C LYS A 207 -3.03 -3.83 10.47
N ASN A 208 -4.25 -3.32 10.41
CA ASN A 208 -5.03 -3.25 9.18
C ASN A 208 -5.27 -1.80 8.75
N PHE A 209 -4.62 -1.40 7.66
CA PHE A 209 -4.78 -0.10 7.01
C PHE A 209 -5.47 -0.22 5.63
N SER A 210 -6.06 -1.37 5.33
CA SER A 210 -6.62 -1.60 4.00
C SER A 210 -7.68 -0.57 3.65
N PHE A 211 -7.65 -0.06 2.42
CA PHE A 211 -8.56 0.97 1.91
C PHE A 211 -8.60 2.29 2.71
N MET A 212 -7.68 2.53 3.66
CA MET A 212 -7.79 3.64 4.61
C MET A 212 -8.02 4.99 3.94
N PHE A 213 -7.33 5.27 2.86
CA PHE A 213 -7.45 6.53 2.10
C PHE A 213 -7.98 6.35 0.69
N SER A 214 -8.30 5.14 0.27
CA SER A 214 -8.71 4.85 -1.10
C SER A 214 -9.93 5.67 -1.53
N LEU A 215 -9.94 6.10 -2.77
CA LEU A 215 -11.15 6.66 -3.40
C LEU A 215 -12.00 5.55 -4.03
N LEU A 216 -13.24 5.88 -4.32
CA LEU A 216 -14.16 4.99 -5.03
C LEU A 216 -13.58 4.61 -6.40
N PHE A 217 -13.66 3.33 -6.77
CA PHE A 217 -13.31 2.84 -8.10
C PHE A 217 -14.40 3.13 -9.13
N ASP A 218 -15.51 3.70 -8.72
CA ASP A 218 -16.64 3.96 -9.60
C ASP A 218 -16.59 5.37 -10.20
N VAL A 219 -16.44 5.29 -11.49
CA VAL A 219 -17.48 5.64 -12.43
C VAL A 219 -17.79 7.09 -12.55
N SER A 220 -17.46 7.52 -13.70
CA SER A 220 -17.82 8.81 -14.25
C SER A 220 -16.93 9.95 -13.77
N PRO A 221 -16.49 10.77 -14.69
CA PRO A 221 -15.60 11.88 -14.39
C PRO A 221 -16.41 12.98 -13.69
N VAL A 222 -16.85 12.70 -12.46
CA VAL A 222 -17.10 13.79 -11.54
C VAL A 222 -15.72 14.33 -11.29
N THR A 223 -15.48 15.52 -11.77
CA THR A 223 -14.29 16.36 -11.62
C THR A 223 -14.03 16.69 -10.13
N LEU A 224 -13.87 15.64 -9.32
CA LEU A 224 -13.42 15.77 -7.95
C LEU A 224 -11.90 15.83 -8.02
N THR A 225 -11.36 17.00 -7.84
CA THR A 225 -9.91 17.22 -7.76
C THR A 225 -9.41 16.55 -6.49
N ASP A 226 -8.91 15.32 -6.63
CA ASP A 226 -8.16 14.69 -5.56
C ASP A 226 -6.98 15.59 -5.19
N GLN A 227 -6.83 15.93 -3.91
CA GLN A 227 -5.77 16.77 -3.38
C GLN A 227 -5.00 16.07 -2.23
N PHE A 228 -5.26 14.79 -1.99
CA PHE A 228 -4.65 14.05 -0.90
C PHE A 228 -3.18 13.77 -1.19
N ASN A 229 -2.31 14.58 -0.61
CA ASN A 229 -0.86 14.41 -0.73
C ASN A 229 -0.12 14.90 0.54
N PRO A 230 -0.50 14.44 1.75
CA PRO A 230 0.05 14.94 3.00
C PRO A 230 1.50 14.48 3.21
N PRO A 231 2.46 15.37 3.52
CA PRO A 231 3.88 15.03 3.65
C PRO A 231 4.25 14.32 4.96
N TYR A 232 3.28 14.00 5.81
CA TYR A 232 3.53 13.58 7.19
C TYR A 232 3.50 12.07 7.39
N LEU A 233 3.06 11.29 6.40
CA LEU A 233 2.81 9.86 6.55
C LEU A 233 4.09 9.04 6.76
N ASP A 234 5.24 9.55 6.31
CA ASP A 234 6.53 8.87 6.47
C ASP A 234 6.94 8.72 7.97
N SER A 235 6.35 9.53 8.88
CA SER A 235 6.59 9.44 10.32
C SER A 235 5.81 8.33 11.01
N TRP A 236 4.83 7.71 10.34
CA TRP A 236 3.99 6.69 10.95
C TRP A 236 4.77 5.43 11.30
N ASN A 237 4.50 4.90 12.50
CA ASN A 237 5.07 3.63 12.93
C ASN A 237 4.24 2.46 12.37
N MET A 238 4.77 1.81 11.34
CA MET A 238 4.10 0.71 10.64
C MET A 238 4.51 -0.69 11.15
N SER A 239 5.27 -0.77 12.25
CA SER A 239 5.89 -2.02 12.73
C SER A 239 4.91 -3.14 13.14
N SER A 240 3.62 -2.85 13.28
CA SER A 240 2.56 -3.85 13.50
C SER A 240 1.71 -4.11 12.25
N ALA A 241 1.88 -3.33 11.18
CA ALA A 241 1.06 -3.45 9.99
C ALA A 241 1.23 -4.82 9.32
N THR A 242 0.11 -5.43 8.95
CA THR A 242 0.05 -6.70 8.22
C THR A 242 -0.68 -6.58 6.90
N ASN A 243 -1.59 -5.61 6.77
CA ASN A 243 -2.38 -5.39 5.58
C ASN A 243 -2.40 -3.90 5.18
N LEU A 244 -1.85 -3.60 4.00
CA LEU A 244 -1.84 -2.28 3.37
C LEU A 244 -2.62 -2.27 2.04
N SER A 245 -3.40 -3.32 1.77
CA SER A 245 -4.10 -3.44 0.48
C SER A 245 -5.01 -2.25 0.21
N TYR A 246 -4.98 -1.73 -1.02
CA TYR A 246 -5.77 -0.58 -1.47
C TYR A 246 -5.55 0.74 -0.69
N MET A 247 -4.56 0.83 0.22
CA MET A 247 -4.46 1.96 1.17
C MET A 247 -4.56 3.34 0.51
N PHE A 248 -3.93 3.53 -0.64
CA PHE A 248 -3.94 4.78 -1.42
C PHE A 248 -4.64 4.64 -2.78
N GLY A 249 -5.31 3.52 -3.04
CA GLY A 249 -5.91 3.27 -4.35
C GLY A 249 -6.72 4.45 -4.88
N ASN A 250 -6.50 4.84 -6.13
CA ASN A 250 -7.12 5.99 -6.83
C ASN A 250 -6.76 7.39 -6.30
N ARG A 251 -5.78 7.55 -5.40
CA ARG A 251 -5.26 8.86 -5.00
C ARG A 251 -4.32 9.40 -6.09
N THR A 252 -4.88 10.02 -7.10
CA THR A 252 -4.19 10.36 -8.36
C THR A 252 -3.02 11.33 -8.21
N VAL A 253 -3.05 12.19 -7.19
CA VAL A 253 -1.98 13.16 -6.90
C VAL A 253 -0.99 12.70 -5.82
N PHE A 254 -1.25 11.55 -5.20
CA PHE A 254 -0.40 11.06 -4.11
C PHE A 254 1.01 10.74 -4.60
N ASN A 255 2.02 11.38 -3.98
CA ASN A 255 3.43 11.19 -4.30
C ASN A 255 4.33 11.52 -3.09
N GLN A 256 3.98 11.06 -1.89
CA GLN A 256 4.80 11.28 -0.69
C GLN A 256 5.76 10.13 -0.46
N THR A 257 6.91 10.43 0.16
CA THR A 257 7.85 9.41 0.60
C THR A 257 7.24 8.54 1.71
N LEU A 258 7.52 7.26 1.64
CA LEU A 258 7.12 6.25 2.64
C LEU A 258 8.29 5.30 2.91
N ASN A 259 9.51 5.68 2.53
CA ASN A 259 10.68 4.81 2.51
C ASN A 259 11.21 4.46 3.90
N SER A 260 10.74 5.15 4.96
CA SER A 260 11.07 4.86 6.36
C SER A 260 10.14 3.85 7.03
N TRP A 261 9.04 3.46 6.38
CA TRP A 261 8.08 2.52 6.95
C TRP A 261 8.69 1.14 7.19
N ASP A 262 8.50 0.60 8.39
CA ASP A 262 8.77 -0.81 8.69
C ASP A 262 7.61 -1.67 8.20
N VAL A 263 7.78 -2.28 7.03
CA VAL A 263 6.78 -3.17 6.40
C VAL A 263 7.11 -4.65 6.57
N SER A 264 8.04 -4.99 7.46
CA SER A 264 8.58 -6.36 7.62
C SER A 264 7.55 -7.43 7.97
N LYS A 265 6.37 -7.02 8.48
CA LYS A 265 5.24 -7.92 8.81
C LYS A 265 4.11 -7.87 7.80
N VAL A 266 4.18 -7.00 6.79
CA VAL A 266 3.10 -6.86 5.82
C VAL A 266 3.08 -8.06 4.89
N THR A 267 1.90 -8.66 4.76
CA THR A 267 1.64 -9.82 3.90
C THR A 267 0.86 -9.44 2.64
N ASP A 268 0.08 -8.38 2.68
CA ASP A 268 -0.79 -7.94 1.58
C ASP A 268 -0.58 -6.46 1.27
N MET A 269 -0.08 -6.17 0.05
CA MET A 269 0.06 -4.83 -0.53
C MET A 269 -0.71 -4.71 -1.86
N SER A 270 -1.67 -5.60 -2.10
CA SER A 270 -2.45 -5.59 -3.34
C SER A 270 -3.15 -4.24 -3.55
N TRP A 271 -3.08 -3.70 -4.77
CA TRP A 271 -3.67 -2.41 -5.12
C TRP A 271 -3.21 -1.19 -4.30
N MET A 272 -2.18 -1.30 -3.46
CA MET A 272 -1.81 -0.24 -2.50
C MET A 272 -1.66 1.13 -3.15
N PHE A 273 -1.03 1.20 -4.32
CA PHE A 273 -0.86 2.43 -5.11
C PHE A 273 -1.60 2.38 -6.45
N GLY A 274 -2.49 1.42 -6.65
CA GLY A 274 -3.23 1.29 -7.91
C GLY A 274 -3.88 2.62 -8.31
N GLN A 275 -3.56 3.11 -9.52
CA GLN A 275 -4.01 4.39 -10.07
C GLN A 275 -3.56 5.67 -9.30
N CYS A 276 -2.49 5.59 -8.51
CA CYS A 276 -1.79 6.77 -7.97
C CYS A 276 -0.94 7.39 -9.09
N LEU A 277 -1.57 8.10 -10.01
CA LEU A 277 -0.97 8.51 -11.31
C LEU A 277 0.33 9.31 -11.18
N SER A 278 0.53 9.99 -10.04
CA SER A 278 1.71 10.82 -9.76
C SER A 278 2.81 10.10 -8.97
N PHE A 279 2.55 8.87 -8.47
CA PHE A 279 3.46 8.22 -7.53
C PHE A 279 4.74 7.74 -8.20
N ASN A 280 5.89 8.25 -7.72
CA ASN A 280 7.22 7.84 -8.18
C ASN A 280 8.27 7.96 -7.06
N GLN A 281 7.94 7.53 -5.84
CA GLN A 281 8.86 7.61 -4.70
C GLN A 281 9.64 6.31 -4.50
N ARG A 282 10.82 6.42 -3.89
CA ARG A 282 11.67 5.28 -3.54
C ARG A 282 11.00 4.42 -2.46
N LEU A 283 11.17 3.10 -2.59
CA LEU A 283 10.67 2.08 -1.66
C LEU A 283 11.75 1.00 -1.43
N ASP A 284 13.00 1.34 -1.64
CA ASP A 284 14.12 0.40 -1.63
C ASP A 284 14.61 0.01 -0.21
N ASN A 285 14.17 0.73 0.83
CA ASN A 285 14.41 0.36 2.23
C ASN A 285 13.39 -0.62 2.80
N TRP A 286 12.32 -0.93 2.09
CA TRP A 286 11.27 -1.83 2.57
C TRP A 286 11.78 -3.27 2.68
N ASP A 287 11.63 -3.86 3.88
CA ASP A 287 11.80 -5.30 4.09
C ASP A 287 10.50 -6.02 3.71
N THR A 288 10.48 -6.61 2.53
CA THR A 288 9.31 -7.32 1.98
C THR A 288 9.37 -8.84 2.22
N SER A 289 10.15 -9.29 3.21
CA SER A 289 10.36 -10.72 3.48
C SER A 289 9.12 -11.48 3.97
N SER A 290 8.04 -10.77 4.32
CA SER A 290 6.75 -11.36 4.68
C SER A 290 5.69 -11.24 3.59
N LEU A 291 5.95 -10.52 2.50
CA LEU A 291 4.97 -10.20 1.47
C LEU A 291 4.52 -11.47 0.71
N GLU A 292 3.22 -11.68 0.62
CA GLU A 292 2.57 -12.83 -0.04
C GLU A 292 1.76 -12.42 -1.27
N ASP A 293 1.15 -11.24 -1.24
CA ASP A 293 0.33 -10.71 -2.34
C ASP A 293 0.68 -9.25 -2.65
N MET A 294 0.96 -8.96 -3.94
CA MET A 294 1.20 -7.61 -4.44
C MET A 294 0.48 -7.34 -5.78
N HIS A 295 -0.55 -8.11 -6.08
CA HIS A 295 -1.27 -7.92 -7.34
C HIS A 295 -1.81 -6.49 -7.48
N PHE A 296 -1.76 -5.94 -8.69
CA PHE A 296 -2.16 -4.56 -9.01
C PHE A 296 -1.47 -3.44 -8.22
N MET A 297 -0.39 -3.72 -7.47
CA MET A 297 0.19 -2.75 -6.53
C MET A 297 0.56 -1.41 -7.17
N PHE A 298 1.11 -1.41 -8.38
CA PHE A 298 1.47 -0.21 -9.15
C PHE A 298 0.63 -0.07 -10.42
N HIS A 299 -0.56 -0.67 -10.46
CA HIS A 299 -1.43 -0.66 -11.63
C HIS A 299 -1.73 0.75 -12.13
N VAL A 300 -1.46 1.01 -13.42
CA VAL A 300 -1.72 2.28 -14.12
C VAL A 300 -1.09 3.48 -13.41
N ILE A 301 0.23 3.40 -13.17
CA ILE A 301 1.03 4.55 -12.71
C ILE A 301 2.04 4.91 -13.80
N PRO A 302 1.69 5.79 -14.75
CA PRO A 302 2.50 6.02 -15.94
C PRO A 302 3.91 6.56 -15.67
N VAL A 303 4.11 7.24 -14.54
CA VAL A 303 5.39 7.87 -14.16
C VAL A 303 6.29 6.98 -13.32
N PHE A 304 5.80 5.85 -12.82
CA PHE A 304 6.56 5.02 -11.88
C PHE A 304 7.77 4.36 -12.55
N ASN A 305 8.96 4.62 -12.02
CA ASN A 305 10.22 4.04 -12.50
C ASN A 305 11.27 3.92 -11.39
N GLN A 306 10.89 3.47 -10.20
CA GLN A 306 11.83 3.30 -9.10
C GLN A 306 12.36 1.87 -9.03
N HIS A 307 13.61 1.74 -8.60
CA HIS A 307 14.24 0.44 -8.38
C HIS A 307 13.65 -0.24 -7.14
N LEU A 308 13.29 -1.52 -7.27
CA LEU A 308 12.69 -2.34 -6.22
C LEU A 308 13.60 -3.53 -5.91
N ASN A 309 14.44 -3.38 -4.88
CA ASN A 309 15.34 -4.46 -4.43
C ASN A 309 14.66 -5.32 -3.35
N TRP A 310 13.49 -5.86 -3.70
CA TRP A 310 12.60 -6.55 -2.77
C TRP A 310 12.88 -8.04 -2.65
N ASN A 311 12.62 -8.58 -1.46
CA ASN A 311 12.54 -10.01 -1.25
C ASN A 311 11.14 -10.51 -1.64
N THR A 312 11.05 -11.26 -2.74
CA THR A 312 9.78 -11.79 -3.26
C THR A 312 9.59 -13.29 -2.99
N SER A 313 10.42 -13.89 -2.15
CA SER A 313 10.46 -15.35 -1.94
C SER A 313 9.19 -15.97 -1.32
N LYS A 314 8.27 -15.14 -0.78
CA LYS A 314 6.96 -15.59 -0.30
C LYS A 314 5.82 -15.19 -1.21
N VAL A 315 6.05 -14.32 -2.19
CA VAL A 315 4.99 -13.81 -3.05
C VAL A 315 4.43 -14.93 -3.94
N THR A 316 3.12 -15.02 -3.97
CA THR A 316 2.36 -16.00 -4.76
C THR A 316 1.59 -15.36 -5.92
N ASN A 317 1.26 -14.09 -5.82
CA ASN A 317 0.45 -13.35 -6.79
C ASN A 317 1.08 -12.02 -7.17
N MET A 318 1.50 -11.90 -8.44
CA MET A 318 2.06 -10.69 -9.04
C MET A 318 1.25 -10.22 -10.26
N ALA A 319 -0.01 -10.63 -10.37
CA ALA A 319 -0.85 -10.22 -11.49
C ALA A 319 -0.97 -8.69 -11.56
N HIS A 320 -0.82 -8.12 -12.76
CA HIS A 320 -1.00 -6.69 -13.05
C HIS A 320 -0.10 -5.70 -12.28
N VAL A 321 1.00 -6.13 -11.65
CA VAL A 321 1.82 -5.25 -10.77
C VAL A 321 2.25 -3.97 -11.48
N PHE A 322 2.76 -4.04 -12.69
CA PHE A 322 3.19 -2.87 -13.48
C PHE A 322 2.33 -2.64 -14.73
N HIS A 323 1.11 -3.16 -14.75
CA HIS A 323 0.20 -2.92 -15.86
C HIS A 323 -0.01 -1.41 -16.08
N GLY A 324 0.28 -0.92 -17.29
CA GLY A 324 0.13 0.50 -17.63
C GLY A 324 1.19 1.44 -17.03
N CYS A 325 2.26 0.91 -16.42
CA CYS A 325 3.40 1.71 -15.95
C CYS A 325 4.31 2.07 -17.13
N THR A 326 3.91 3.03 -17.95
CA THR A 326 4.55 3.32 -19.23
C THR A 326 6.02 3.75 -19.13
N ALA A 327 6.45 4.37 -18.02
CA ALA A 327 7.83 4.76 -17.79
C ALA A 327 8.71 3.66 -17.15
N PHE A 328 8.11 2.56 -16.68
CA PHE A 328 8.84 1.56 -15.90
C PHE A 328 9.84 0.79 -16.75
N ASN A 329 11.12 0.82 -16.34
CA ASN A 329 12.21 0.10 -16.99
C ASN A 329 13.30 -0.34 -16.00
N GLN A 330 12.94 -0.69 -14.77
CA GLN A 330 13.91 -1.15 -13.78
C GLN A 330 14.11 -2.67 -13.87
N PRO A 331 15.32 -3.18 -13.56
CA PRO A 331 15.59 -4.61 -13.61
C PRO A 331 14.80 -5.38 -12.54
N LEU A 332 14.16 -6.46 -12.96
CA LEU A 332 13.40 -7.39 -12.11
C LEU A 332 14.04 -8.79 -12.06
N GLU A 333 15.22 -8.96 -12.63
CA GLU A 333 15.88 -10.25 -12.77
C GLU A 333 16.24 -10.93 -11.44
N ASN A 334 16.28 -10.17 -10.34
CA ASN A 334 16.60 -10.68 -9.01
C ASN A 334 15.37 -11.08 -8.18
N TRP A 335 14.17 -10.89 -8.73
CA TRP A 335 12.96 -11.32 -8.05
C TRP A 335 12.89 -12.85 -8.00
N ASP A 336 12.64 -13.39 -6.81
CA ASP A 336 12.38 -14.81 -6.62
C ASP A 336 10.95 -15.13 -7.05
N MET A 337 10.83 -15.91 -8.13
CA MET A 337 9.55 -16.28 -8.74
C MET A 337 9.13 -17.72 -8.36
N THR A 338 9.87 -18.40 -7.49
CA THR A 338 9.68 -19.84 -7.24
C THR A 338 8.29 -20.22 -6.70
N LYS A 339 7.64 -19.31 -5.96
CA LYS A 339 6.28 -19.50 -5.43
C LYS A 339 5.21 -18.78 -6.22
N VAL A 340 5.57 -17.96 -7.18
CA VAL A 340 4.63 -17.14 -7.91
C VAL A 340 3.81 -18.00 -8.86
N THR A 341 2.49 -17.94 -8.70
CA THR A 341 1.52 -18.69 -9.51
C THR A 341 0.87 -17.83 -10.59
N ARG A 342 0.79 -16.50 -10.37
CA ARG A 342 0.14 -15.54 -11.26
C ARG A 342 1.07 -14.39 -11.61
N ILE A 343 1.29 -14.19 -12.91
CA ILE A 343 2.00 -13.06 -13.50
C ILE A 343 1.20 -12.46 -14.68
N ASP A 344 -0.08 -12.81 -14.78
CA ASP A 344 -0.93 -12.28 -15.85
C ASP A 344 -0.88 -10.76 -15.86
N GLN A 345 -0.67 -10.20 -17.05
CA GLN A 345 -0.54 -8.77 -17.31
C GLN A 345 0.50 -8.01 -16.46
N ILE A 346 1.48 -8.68 -15.85
CA ILE A 346 2.45 -8.05 -14.95
C ILE A 346 3.15 -6.83 -15.55
N LEU A 347 3.46 -6.84 -16.85
CA LEU A 347 4.12 -5.76 -17.59
C LEU A 347 3.28 -5.31 -18.81
N ASN A 348 1.99 -5.65 -18.84
CA ASN A 348 1.13 -5.26 -19.95
C ASN A 348 1.04 -3.72 -20.03
N GLY A 349 1.42 -3.17 -21.19
CA GLY A 349 1.43 -1.71 -21.38
C GLY A 349 2.59 -0.97 -20.70
N ALA A 350 3.59 -1.66 -20.13
CA ALA A 350 4.84 -1.07 -19.67
C ALA A 350 5.74 -0.73 -20.87
N SER A 351 5.36 0.27 -21.63
CA SER A 351 5.89 0.56 -22.97
C SER A 351 7.35 1.05 -23.01
N SER A 352 7.98 1.26 -21.85
CA SER A 352 9.42 1.51 -21.74
C SER A 352 10.21 0.28 -21.27
N TYR A 353 9.54 -0.80 -20.83
CA TYR A 353 10.21 -1.92 -20.20
C TYR A 353 11.05 -2.73 -21.19
N ASN A 354 12.36 -2.69 -21.01
CA ASN A 354 13.33 -3.38 -21.85
C ASN A 354 14.45 -4.02 -21.03
N GLN A 355 14.10 -4.87 -20.05
CA GLN A 355 15.05 -5.62 -19.26
C GLN A 355 14.81 -7.13 -19.43
N PRO A 356 15.86 -7.97 -19.44
CA PRO A 356 15.70 -9.41 -19.58
C PRO A 356 15.07 -10.03 -18.33
N LEU A 357 14.25 -11.07 -18.52
CA LEU A 357 13.57 -11.80 -17.46
C LEU A 357 13.98 -13.29 -17.41
N GLY A 358 15.06 -13.65 -18.10
CA GLY A 358 15.50 -15.04 -18.21
C GLY A 358 15.89 -15.72 -16.90
N ASN A 359 16.17 -14.95 -15.85
CA ASN A 359 16.48 -15.48 -14.52
C ASN A 359 15.25 -15.89 -13.70
N TRP A 360 14.04 -15.55 -14.15
CA TRP A 360 12.83 -15.91 -13.44
C TRP A 360 12.60 -17.42 -13.45
N ASN A 361 12.50 -18.01 -12.26
CA ASN A 361 12.10 -19.40 -12.11
C ASN A 361 10.57 -19.51 -12.16
N LEU A 362 10.03 -19.91 -13.29
CA LEU A 362 8.58 -19.97 -13.54
C LEU A 362 7.99 -21.36 -13.27
N ALA A 363 8.57 -22.14 -12.36
CA ALA A 363 8.13 -23.52 -12.06
C ALA A 363 6.69 -23.60 -11.52
N SER A 364 6.25 -22.59 -10.77
CA SER A 364 4.92 -22.56 -10.12
C SER A 364 3.87 -21.77 -10.93
N VAL A 365 4.26 -21.12 -12.02
CA VAL A 365 3.36 -20.23 -12.77
C VAL A 365 2.26 -21.03 -13.48
N THR A 366 1.02 -20.65 -13.21
CA THR A 366 -0.18 -21.24 -13.81
C THR A 366 -0.93 -20.25 -14.71
N ASN A 367 -0.76 -18.95 -14.49
CA ASN A 367 -1.36 -17.89 -15.30
C ASN A 367 -0.33 -16.80 -15.63
N ALA A 368 -0.05 -16.60 -16.92
CA ALA A 368 0.83 -15.57 -17.45
C ALA A 368 0.18 -14.80 -18.62
N ASN A 369 -1.15 -14.86 -18.75
CA ASN A 369 -1.85 -14.27 -19.88
C ASN A 369 -1.51 -12.78 -20.05
N ALA A 370 -1.07 -12.42 -21.27
CA ALA A 370 -0.67 -11.06 -21.64
C ALA A 370 0.42 -10.45 -20.73
N ALA A 371 1.25 -11.28 -20.07
CA ALA A 371 2.26 -10.81 -19.11
C ALA A 371 3.22 -9.77 -19.69
N LEU A 372 3.59 -9.91 -20.96
CA LEU A 372 4.53 -9.02 -21.66
C LEU A 372 3.87 -8.18 -22.76
N ASN A 373 2.54 -8.24 -22.89
CA ASN A 373 1.85 -7.55 -23.96
C ASN A 373 2.15 -6.03 -23.93
N LEU A 374 2.49 -5.44 -25.08
CA LEU A 374 2.85 -4.02 -25.20
C LEU A 374 4.07 -3.56 -24.37
N ALA A 375 4.88 -4.45 -23.81
CA ALA A 375 6.19 -4.10 -23.29
C ALA A 375 7.17 -3.78 -24.44
N ALA A 376 8.33 -3.16 -24.14
CA ALA A 376 9.28 -2.70 -25.15
C ALA A 376 10.52 -3.59 -25.29
N LEU A 377 10.43 -4.88 -24.98
CA LEU A 377 11.56 -5.78 -25.08
C LEU A 377 12.16 -5.77 -26.47
N ASN A 378 13.41 -5.36 -26.57
CA ASN A 378 14.16 -5.46 -27.83
C ASN A 378 14.53 -6.91 -28.14
N CYS A 379 15.05 -7.14 -29.35
CA CYS A 379 15.40 -8.47 -29.82
C CYS A 379 16.38 -9.20 -28.88
N GLU A 380 17.36 -8.51 -28.33
CA GLU A 380 18.36 -9.09 -27.43
C GLU A 380 17.74 -9.50 -26.09
N ASN A 381 17.03 -8.59 -25.42
CA ASN A 381 16.44 -8.84 -24.10
C ASN A 381 15.30 -9.87 -24.14
N TYR A 382 14.49 -9.85 -25.20
CA TYR A 382 13.49 -10.90 -25.41
C TYR A 382 14.14 -12.26 -25.64
N SER A 383 15.22 -12.32 -26.44
CA SER A 383 15.97 -13.55 -26.67
C SER A 383 16.61 -14.09 -25.37
N LYS A 384 17.19 -13.22 -24.55
CA LYS A 384 17.73 -13.61 -23.22
C LYS A 384 16.63 -14.14 -22.31
N THR A 385 15.44 -13.58 -22.39
CA THR A 385 14.26 -14.03 -21.64
C THR A 385 13.86 -15.46 -22.08
N LEU A 386 13.66 -15.68 -23.38
CA LEU A 386 13.33 -17.01 -23.92
C LEU A 386 14.39 -18.06 -23.59
N LEU A 387 15.67 -17.70 -23.76
CA LEU A 387 16.80 -18.55 -23.46
C LEU A 387 16.77 -19.02 -22.01
N GLY A 388 16.62 -18.10 -21.06
CA GLY A 388 16.64 -18.42 -19.64
C GLY A 388 15.45 -19.27 -19.21
N TRP A 389 14.26 -18.97 -19.70
CA TRP A 389 13.08 -19.78 -19.42
C TRP A 389 13.14 -21.19 -20.02
N ALA A 390 13.70 -21.33 -21.23
CA ALA A 390 13.85 -22.63 -21.87
C ALA A 390 14.95 -23.50 -21.23
N ASP A 391 16.04 -22.89 -20.76
CA ASP A 391 17.16 -23.60 -20.15
C ASP A 391 16.90 -23.99 -18.68
N ASN A 392 15.87 -23.41 -18.04
CA ASN A 392 15.43 -23.86 -16.73
C ASN A 392 14.53 -25.11 -16.89
N PRO A 393 14.99 -26.31 -16.47
CA PRO A 393 14.23 -27.55 -16.63
C PRO A 393 12.89 -27.52 -15.87
N ASP A 394 12.84 -26.75 -14.76
CA ASP A 394 11.66 -26.66 -13.90
C ASP A 394 10.59 -25.69 -14.41
N THR A 395 10.87 -24.94 -15.47
CA THR A 395 9.86 -24.04 -16.07
C THR A 395 8.56 -24.77 -16.36
N ALA A 396 7.45 -24.22 -15.88
CA ALA A 396 6.11 -24.82 -15.97
C ALA A 396 5.72 -25.19 -17.39
N ASN A 397 4.88 -26.21 -17.52
CA ASN A 397 4.26 -26.62 -18.78
C ASN A 397 2.90 -25.92 -18.97
N ASN A 398 2.44 -25.84 -20.23
CA ASN A 398 1.10 -25.35 -20.61
C ASN A 398 0.80 -23.91 -20.16
N VAL A 399 1.80 -23.04 -20.21
CA VAL A 399 1.64 -21.62 -19.83
C VAL A 399 1.12 -20.81 -21.02
N ALA A 400 -0.01 -20.16 -20.86
CA ALA A 400 -0.52 -19.18 -21.82
C ALA A 400 0.12 -17.81 -21.56
N LEU A 401 1.21 -17.50 -22.27
CA LEU A 401 1.83 -16.17 -22.23
C LEU A 401 1.00 -15.13 -22.99
N GLY A 402 0.27 -15.60 -24.03
CA GLY A 402 -0.60 -14.77 -24.84
C GLY A 402 0.13 -13.97 -25.92
N PRO A 403 -0.36 -12.76 -26.27
CA PRO A 403 0.21 -11.97 -27.34
C PRO A 403 1.57 -11.40 -26.95
N VAL A 404 2.56 -11.63 -27.81
CA VAL A 404 3.89 -11.03 -27.81
C VAL A 404 4.15 -10.36 -29.17
N THR A 405 3.10 -9.76 -29.70
CA THR A 405 3.07 -9.18 -31.07
C THR A 405 4.09 -8.06 -31.19
N GLY A 406 4.90 -8.14 -32.23
CA GLY A 406 5.96 -7.18 -32.53
C GLY A 406 7.30 -7.50 -31.90
N PHE A 407 7.37 -8.45 -30.97
CA PHE A 407 8.65 -8.90 -30.43
C PHE A 407 9.43 -9.68 -31.47
N LYS A 408 10.73 -9.50 -31.44
CA LYS A 408 11.68 -10.22 -32.31
C LYS A 408 12.66 -10.98 -31.44
N TYR A 409 13.00 -12.21 -31.82
CA TYR A 409 14.03 -13.00 -31.14
C TYR A 409 15.15 -13.36 -32.09
N ALA A 410 16.33 -13.60 -31.56
CA ALA A 410 17.53 -13.89 -32.31
C ALA A 410 17.43 -15.24 -33.03
N SER A 411 17.98 -15.33 -34.24
CA SER A 411 17.94 -16.55 -35.04
C SER A 411 18.67 -17.72 -34.39
N ASN A 412 19.61 -17.47 -33.47
CA ASN A 412 20.33 -18.47 -32.71
C ASN A 412 19.69 -18.86 -31.35
N VAL A 413 18.41 -18.50 -31.15
CA VAL A 413 17.58 -18.98 -30.01
C VAL A 413 16.23 -19.55 -30.47
N VAL A 414 16.08 -19.86 -31.74
CA VAL A 414 14.89 -20.52 -32.29
C VAL A 414 14.59 -21.84 -31.57
N ASP A 415 15.61 -22.65 -31.34
CA ASP A 415 15.52 -23.91 -30.59
C ASP A 415 15.01 -23.72 -29.16
N LYS A 416 15.34 -22.60 -28.53
CA LYS A 416 14.88 -22.27 -27.16
C LYS A 416 13.40 -21.92 -27.12
N ARG A 417 12.95 -21.12 -28.10
CA ARG A 417 11.52 -20.85 -28.25
C ARG A 417 10.74 -22.15 -28.52
N ASP A 418 11.27 -23.03 -29.39
CA ASP A 418 10.63 -24.31 -29.70
C ASP A 418 10.56 -25.23 -28.46
N ILE A 419 11.54 -25.21 -27.56
CA ILE A 419 11.46 -25.93 -26.30
C ILE A 419 10.25 -25.47 -25.48
N LEU A 420 10.01 -24.15 -25.38
CA LEU A 420 8.85 -23.60 -24.65
C LEU A 420 7.54 -24.01 -25.33
N ILE A 421 7.45 -23.91 -26.66
CA ILE A 421 6.28 -24.36 -27.42
C ILE A 421 6.01 -25.87 -27.20
N ASN A 422 7.06 -26.69 -27.20
CA ASN A 422 6.95 -28.14 -26.95
C ASN A 422 6.54 -28.45 -25.49
N LYS A 423 6.81 -27.52 -24.55
CA LYS A 423 6.27 -27.57 -23.18
C LYS A 423 4.79 -27.13 -23.11
N GLY A 424 4.15 -26.80 -24.25
CA GLY A 424 2.76 -26.36 -24.30
C GLY A 424 2.55 -24.86 -24.07
N TRP A 425 3.60 -24.05 -24.17
CA TRP A 425 3.47 -22.60 -24.05
C TRP A 425 2.74 -22.01 -25.26
N ILE A 426 1.82 -21.09 -25.01
CA ILE A 426 1.09 -20.35 -26.04
C ILE A 426 1.69 -18.94 -26.13
N MET A 427 2.44 -18.68 -27.21
CA MET A 427 3.04 -17.38 -27.54
C MET A 427 2.68 -17.03 -28.98
N THR A 428 2.09 -15.85 -29.18
CA THR A 428 1.59 -15.48 -30.52
C THR A 428 2.09 -14.11 -30.96
N GLY A 429 2.53 -14.00 -32.22
CA GLY A 429 2.85 -12.73 -32.87
C GLY A 429 4.31 -12.30 -32.81
N ASP A 430 5.19 -13.06 -32.15
CA ASP A 430 6.64 -12.86 -32.21
C ASP A 430 7.25 -13.46 -33.47
N THR A 431 8.37 -12.93 -33.94
CA THR A 431 9.05 -13.35 -35.18
C THR A 431 10.57 -13.36 -35.00
N VAL A 432 11.26 -14.13 -35.86
CA VAL A 432 12.73 -14.09 -35.93
C VAL A 432 13.20 -12.69 -36.34
N GLY A 433 14.13 -12.13 -35.59
CA GLY A 433 14.77 -10.84 -35.85
C GLY A 433 16.18 -10.98 -36.45
N ASN A 434 16.78 -9.83 -36.73
CA ASN A 434 18.14 -9.77 -37.30
C ASN A 434 19.22 -9.67 -36.20
N CYS A 435 18.88 -9.81 -34.93
CA CYS A 435 19.87 -9.86 -33.85
C CYS A 435 20.43 -11.27 -33.66
N LEU A 436 21.59 -11.34 -33.02
CA LEU A 436 22.22 -12.57 -32.58
C LEU A 436 22.64 -12.39 -31.13
N LEU A 437 22.38 -13.37 -30.28
CA LEU A 437 23.00 -13.41 -28.98
C LEU A 437 24.49 -13.77 -29.11
N SER A 438 25.33 -13.13 -28.32
CA SER A 438 26.75 -13.46 -28.26
C SER A 438 26.97 -14.88 -27.71
N SER A 439 28.12 -15.46 -27.98
CA SER A 439 28.47 -16.76 -27.41
C SER A 439 28.57 -16.75 -25.87
N SER A 440 28.80 -15.59 -25.28
CA SER A 440 28.76 -15.39 -23.82
C SER A 440 27.31 -15.36 -23.28
N ASP A 441 26.38 -14.80 -24.04
CA ASP A 441 24.96 -14.81 -23.68
C ASP A 441 24.34 -16.21 -23.80
N LEU A 442 24.73 -16.98 -24.84
CA LEU A 442 24.27 -18.35 -25.07
C LEU A 442 24.80 -19.34 -24.01
N LYS A 443 25.93 -19.02 -23.40
CA LYS A 443 26.41 -19.75 -22.23
C LYS A 443 25.77 -19.13 -20.99
N LEU A 444 24.52 -19.45 -20.73
CA LEU A 444 23.90 -19.09 -19.47
C LEU A 444 24.79 -19.62 -18.34
N ASN A 445 25.57 -18.71 -17.78
CA ASN A 445 26.14 -18.94 -16.49
C ASN A 445 24.94 -19.15 -15.55
N LYS A 446 24.75 -20.37 -15.02
CA LYS A 446 23.89 -20.55 -13.86
C LYS A 446 24.27 -19.42 -12.91
N LYS A 447 23.36 -18.48 -12.69
CA LYS A 447 23.66 -17.31 -11.88
C LYS A 447 24.03 -17.81 -10.51
N LEU A 448 25.21 -17.44 -10.07
CA LEU A 448 25.67 -17.69 -8.72
C LEU A 448 24.63 -17.13 -7.75
N SER A 449 23.86 -17.98 -7.12
CA SER A 449 22.98 -17.61 -6.03
C SER A 449 23.74 -17.73 -4.72
N LEU A 450 23.75 -16.65 -3.95
CA LEU A 450 24.35 -16.59 -2.61
C LEU A 450 23.24 -16.39 -1.59
N TYR A 451 23.05 -17.33 -0.68
CA TYR A 451 22.04 -17.21 0.37
C TYR A 451 22.53 -17.75 1.72
N PRO A 452 22.06 -17.19 2.84
CA PRO A 452 21.30 -15.94 2.92
C PRO A 452 22.16 -14.74 2.51
N ASN A 453 21.54 -13.75 1.90
CA ASN A 453 22.15 -12.45 1.63
C ASN A 453 21.15 -11.36 1.99
N PRO A 454 21.35 -10.63 3.11
CA PRO A 454 22.57 -10.55 3.95
C PRO A 454 22.88 -11.82 4.78
N ALA A 455 24.16 -12.14 4.87
CA ALA A 455 24.69 -13.30 5.58
C ALA A 455 25.01 -13.00 7.05
N VAL A 456 24.79 -13.98 7.94
CA VAL A 456 25.20 -13.91 9.35
C VAL A 456 26.47 -14.74 9.56
N ASP A 457 26.41 -16.07 9.47
CA ASP A 457 27.56 -16.95 9.74
C ASP A 457 28.09 -17.63 8.49
N ASP A 458 27.20 -18.03 7.59
CA ASP A 458 27.54 -18.79 6.41
C ASP A 458 26.85 -18.25 5.16
N ILE A 459 27.47 -18.48 4.00
CA ILE A 459 26.90 -18.24 2.67
C ILE A 459 26.86 -19.58 1.96
N HIS A 460 25.69 -19.98 1.49
CA HIS A 460 25.51 -21.08 0.57
C HIS A 460 25.62 -20.60 -0.87
N ILE A 461 26.23 -21.43 -1.69
CA ILE A 461 26.51 -21.18 -3.09
C ILE A 461 25.68 -22.17 -3.90
N GLU A 462 24.68 -21.67 -4.62
CA GLU A 462 23.83 -22.50 -5.47
C GLU A 462 24.15 -22.29 -6.95
N GLY A 463 24.01 -23.34 -7.73
CA GLY A 463 24.14 -23.27 -9.19
C GLY A 463 25.53 -23.54 -9.73
N LEU A 464 26.55 -23.82 -8.90
CA LEU A 464 27.89 -24.13 -9.33
C LEU A 464 28.34 -25.51 -8.85
N LYS A 465 29.04 -26.25 -9.72
CA LYS A 465 29.76 -27.48 -9.40
C LYS A 465 31.26 -27.26 -9.68
N ASP A 466 32.12 -28.05 -9.05
CA ASP A 466 33.57 -28.03 -9.29
C ASP A 466 34.27 -26.73 -8.87
N MET A 467 33.83 -26.11 -7.79
CA MET A 467 34.53 -24.98 -7.16
C MET A 467 35.86 -25.45 -6.56
N LYS A 468 36.96 -24.77 -6.93
CA LYS A 468 38.32 -25.07 -6.42
C LYS A 468 38.64 -24.26 -5.17
N SER A 469 38.38 -22.95 -5.23
CA SER A 469 38.70 -22.05 -4.13
C SER A 469 37.86 -20.79 -4.23
N TYR A 470 37.84 -20.00 -3.14
CA TYR A 470 37.21 -18.70 -3.10
C TYR A 470 38.15 -17.63 -2.55
N LYS A 471 37.88 -16.37 -2.89
CA LYS A 471 38.47 -15.17 -2.31
C LYS A 471 37.37 -14.17 -1.97
N ILE A 472 37.47 -13.52 -0.80
CA ILE A 472 36.55 -12.47 -0.36
C ILE A 472 37.34 -11.16 -0.25
N TYR A 473 36.79 -10.11 -0.86
CA TYR A 473 37.36 -8.78 -0.84
C TYR A 473 36.37 -7.82 -0.13
N ASP A 474 36.91 -6.89 0.65
CA ASP A 474 36.14 -5.80 1.21
C ASP A 474 35.74 -4.75 0.13
N ALA A 475 34.94 -3.75 0.51
CA ALA A 475 34.50 -2.70 -0.40
C ALA A 475 35.67 -1.85 -0.99
N GLY A 476 36.83 -1.87 -0.36
CA GLY A 476 38.05 -1.22 -0.83
C GLY A 476 38.89 -2.11 -1.77
N GLY A 477 38.46 -3.33 -2.07
CA GLY A 477 39.18 -4.27 -2.93
C GLY A 477 40.31 -5.03 -2.21
N ARG A 478 40.41 -4.94 -0.89
CA ARG A 478 41.41 -5.67 -0.11
C ARG A 478 40.95 -7.10 0.14
N LEU A 479 41.81 -8.10 -0.12
CA LEU A 479 41.55 -9.50 0.21
C LEU A 479 41.44 -9.66 1.74
N VAL A 480 40.30 -10.16 2.22
CA VAL A 480 40.00 -10.34 3.66
C VAL A 480 39.86 -11.80 4.07
N LYS A 481 39.54 -12.69 3.11
CA LYS A 481 39.45 -14.13 3.36
C LYS A 481 39.64 -14.90 2.06
N GLU A 482 40.29 -16.07 2.15
CA GLU A 482 40.37 -17.04 1.05
C GLU A 482 40.37 -18.48 1.59
N GLY A 483 40.02 -19.44 0.75
CA GLY A 483 39.95 -20.84 1.13
C GLY A 483 39.24 -21.71 0.09
N ASN A 484 38.91 -22.92 0.51
CA ASN A 484 38.13 -23.88 -0.27
C ASN A 484 36.72 -23.95 0.31
N PRO A 485 35.67 -23.92 -0.51
CA PRO A 485 34.29 -24.08 -0.02
C PRO A 485 34.08 -25.50 0.53
N ASN A 486 33.33 -25.61 1.61
CA ASN A 486 32.94 -26.88 2.20
C ASN A 486 31.50 -27.20 1.81
N ASN A 487 31.28 -28.18 0.92
CA ASN A 487 29.95 -28.56 0.43
C ASN A 487 29.11 -27.35 -0.02
N ASP A 488 29.64 -26.52 -0.91
CA ASP A 488 29.00 -25.33 -1.43
C ASP A 488 28.65 -24.25 -0.38
N MET A 489 29.35 -24.29 0.77
CA MET A 489 29.16 -23.33 1.87
C MET A 489 30.47 -22.64 2.21
N ILE A 490 30.40 -21.34 2.48
CA ILE A 490 31.52 -20.52 2.95
C ILE A 490 31.15 -19.89 4.28
N ASN A 491 31.90 -20.22 5.33
CA ASN A 491 31.74 -19.54 6.61
C ASN A 491 32.29 -18.11 6.54
N VAL A 492 31.47 -17.14 6.95
CA VAL A 492 31.79 -15.71 6.97
C VAL A 492 31.62 -15.08 8.36
N SER A 493 31.43 -15.88 9.40
CA SER A 493 31.24 -15.43 10.78
C SER A 493 32.34 -14.49 11.28
N SER A 494 33.59 -14.70 10.83
CA SER A 494 34.74 -13.88 11.21
C SER A 494 34.85 -12.53 10.50
N LEU A 495 33.98 -12.26 9.50
CA LEU A 495 34.03 -10.99 8.78
C LEU A 495 33.26 -9.91 9.54
N PRO A 496 33.77 -8.68 9.65
CA PRO A 496 33.01 -7.53 10.12
C PRO A 496 31.74 -7.27 9.30
N LYS A 497 30.76 -6.57 9.88
CA LYS A 497 29.58 -6.12 9.12
C LYS A 497 30.00 -5.23 7.96
N GLY A 498 29.43 -5.45 6.78
CA GLY A 498 29.78 -4.67 5.59
C GLY A 498 29.45 -5.34 4.27
N ASN A 499 29.81 -4.64 3.18
CA ASN A 499 29.67 -5.12 1.81
C ASN A 499 30.95 -5.81 1.35
N TYR A 500 30.80 -6.96 0.70
CA TYR A 500 31.90 -7.78 0.24
C TYR A 500 31.70 -8.26 -1.19
N ILE A 501 32.83 -8.54 -1.86
CA ILE A 501 32.85 -9.22 -3.16
C ILE A 501 33.41 -10.63 -2.93
N LEU A 502 32.62 -11.64 -3.22
CA LEU A 502 33.02 -13.04 -3.27
C LEU A 502 33.49 -13.38 -4.69
N GLN A 503 34.68 -13.86 -4.82
CA GLN A 503 35.25 -14.38 -6.05
C GLN A 503 35.44 -15.90 -5.92
N LEU A 504 34.80 -16.66 -6.80
CA LEU A 504 34.85 -18.11 -6.87
C LEU A 504 35.75 -18.54 -8.03
N ILE A 505 36.71 -19.41 -7.76
CA ILE A 505 37.66 -19.91 -8.74
C ILE A 505 37.24 -21.35 -9.10
N LEU A 506 36.80 -21.52 -10.34
CA LEU A 506 36.48 -22.82 -10.94
C LEU A 506 37.63 -23.31 -11.82
N LYS A 507 37.50 -24.51 -12.36
CA LYS A 507 38.57 -25.13 -13.19
C LYS A 507 38.95 -24.30 -14.41
N GLU A 508 38.00 -23.63 -15.05
CA GLU A 508 38.18 -22.92 -16.32
C GLU A 508 37.84 -21.43 -16.29
N LYS A 509 37.27 -20.93 -15.17
CA LYS A 509 36.83 -19.52 -15.05
C LYS A 509 36.77 -19.05 -13.60
N THR A 510 36.74 -17.74 -13.43
CA THR A 510 36.49 -17.07 -12.16
C THR A 510 35.16 -16.32 -12.24
N ILE A 511 34.36 -16.44 -11.19
CA ILE A 511 33.05 -15.76 -11.09
C ILE A 511 33.07 -14.88 -9.84
N SER A 512 32.49 -13.69 -9.92
CA SER A 512 32.39 -12.78 -8.78
C SER A 512 30.92 -12.43 -8.49
N SER A 513 30.60 -12.34 -7.21
CA SER A 513 29.29 -11.89 -6.74
C SER A 513 29.43 -11.02 -5.51
N LYS A 514 28.44 -10.16 -5.23
CA LYS A 514 28.41 -9.32 -4.04
C LYS A 514 27.53 -9.95 -2.96
N PHE A 515 27.92 -9.77 -1.69
CA PHE A 515 27.07 -10.09 -0.56
C PHE A 515 27.25 -9.08 0.57
N ILE A 516 26.27 -9.03 1.47
CA ILE A 516 26.25 -8.19 2.66
C ILE A 516 26.43 -9.08 3.89
N LYS A 517 27.32 -8.71 4.79
CA LYS A 517 27.52 -9.32 6.11
C LYS A 517 26.75 -8.49 7.15
N LYS A 518 25.85 -9.14 7.90
CA LYS A 518 25.11 -8.53 9.04
C LYS A 518 25.89 -8.57 10.33
#